data_e06cdda1d081033e8b53d9fb2bc620dc
#
_entry.id   e06cdda1d081033e8b53d9fb2bc620dc
#
_cell.length_a   1.000
_cell.length_b   1.000
_cell.length_c   1.000
_cell.angle_alpha   90.00
_cell.angle_beta   90.00
_cell.angle_gamma   90.00
#
_symmetry.space_group_name_H-M   'P 1'
#
loop_
_entity.id
_entity.type
_entity.pdbx_description
1 polymer ?
#
loop_
_entity_poly.entity_id
_entity_poly.type
_entity_poly.pdbx_seq_one_letter_code
_entity_poly.pdbx_strand_id
1 'polypeptide(L)'
;MESNDSGVMINMSDTNGNHRSSNINPKSSLFTTIYNVVHAIVLLIAFSLSIYAAKTVRDLEKDVAATAVSLSLGRPSSLSNNEESFSFFRGSGVWHRKRELDGVARSDFQAVSIEGDGTDFVYIFGGKDYAGNYLKSVLEYDTIMDIYSYLDDMPVARARYAAAVMKNDLNEHEVWILGGIYASAEDTVHHALCPMVYNSDTKTWRNETTRCLPSAVKDACAATGSNNAIYLIGGYGADYTILNSTYKLDGPLSTAWIKTSDLPDPRGDVTCAALGNNIYLAGGWHDPSGLYEFVSQSALFSLDVLTDVWTSAHAEMKNSRGDFQLVANPNSNSLLAIGGETNTTDNSGTEIATHHVEEYFVAHDAWEVRQLIPTARFRFGAAFKNGVFHAFGGHVHGGEVNDTLKSHEAYYPLDHPDVWLTVKNS
;
A
#
# COMPACT_ATOMS: atom_id res chain seq x y z
N MET A 1 -72.12 -2.39 -21.48
CA MET A 1 -72.73 -1.30 -20.67
C MET A 1 -71.66 -0.25 -20.59
N GLU A 2 -71.61 0.61 -21.56
CA GLU A 2 -72.21 1.94 -21.56
C GLU A 2 -71.56 2.83 -20.52
N SER A 3 -71.07 4.02 -20.79
CA SER A 3 -71.16 4.91 -21.96
C SER A 3 -70.33 6.13 -21.58
N ASN A 4 -69.60 6.73 -22.53
CA ASN A 4 -69.89 8.07 -23.06
C ASN A 4 -69.72 9.23 -22.06
N ASP A 5 -69.23 10.40 -22.40
CA ASP A 5 -68.98 11.05 -23.69
C ASP A 5 -68.45 12.46 -23.43
N SER A 6 -67.80 12.97 -24.45
CA SER A 6 -67.75 14.36 -24.93
C SER A 6 -67.15 15.44 -24.00
N GLY A 7 -66.14 16.19 -24.38
CA GLY A 7 -65.92 16.94 -25.62
C GLY A 7 -66.52 18.34 -25.55
N VAL A 8 -65.68 19.37 -25.65
CA VAL A 8 -65.94 20.60 -26.43
C VAL A 8 -64.71 21.51 -26.37
N MET A 9 -64.20 21.83 -27.52
CA MET A 9 -63.33 23.02 -27.78
C MET A 9 -64.18 24.26 -27.82
N ILE A 10 -63.66 25.37 -27.35
CA ILE A 10 -63.93 26.70 -27.91
C ILE A 10 -62.65 27.55 -27.81
N ASN A 11 -62.26 28.02 -29.01
CA ASN A 11 -61.33 29.12 -29.26
C ASN A 11 -62.01 30.46 -28.91
N MET A 12 -61.25 31.41 -28.38
CA MET A 12 -61.23 32.77 -28.90
C MET A 12 -60.18 33.65 -28.21
N SER A 13 -59.47 34.31 -29.09
CA SER A 13 -58.56 35.44 -28.95
C SER A 13 -59.07 36.54 -27.99
N ASP A 14 -58.13 37.18 -27.25
CA ASP A 14 -57.92 38.60 -27.46
C ASP A 14 -56.69 39.12 -26.71
N THR A 15 -56.02 39.99 -27.37
CA THR A 15 -54.96 40.93 -27.11
C THR A 15 -55.10 41.66 -25.78
N ASN A 16 -54.00 41.71 -24.96
CA ASN A 16 -53.57 42.98 -24.39
C ASN A 16 -52.14 42.85 -23.80
N GLY A 17 -51.28 43.71 -24.29
CA GLY A 17 -49.91 43.86 -23.83
C GLY A 17 -49.87 44.41 -22.41
N ASN A 18 -49.04 43.78 -21.60
CA ASN A 18 -48.53 44.40 -20.41
C ASN A 18 -47.04 44.15 -20.30
N HIS A 19 -46.30 45.22 -20.55
CA HIS A 19 -44.88 45.33 -20.19
C HIS A 19 -44.74 45.06 -18.70
N ARG A 20 -44.21 43.88 -18.32
CA ARG A 20 -43.60 43.66 -17.01
C ARG A 20 -42.16 44.09 -17.10
N SER A 21 -41.92 45.33 -16.61
CA SER A 21 -40.58 45.75 -16.19
C SER A 21 -40.04 44.77 -15.14
N SER A 22 -39.00 44.03 -15.46
CA SER A 22 -38.26 43.27 -14.50
C SER A 22 -37.57 44.21 -13.53
N ASN A 23 -38.16 44.41 -12.36
CA ASN A 23 -37.49 45.04 -11.22
C ASN A 23 -36.34 44.10 -10.78
N ILE A 24 -35.16 44.31 -11.32
CA ILE A 24 -33.92 43.75 -10.85
C ILE A 24 -33.66 44.46 -9.51
N ASN A 25 -33.75 43.70 -8.42
CA ASN A 25 -33.48 44.19 -7.08
C ASN A 25 -32.02 44.64 -7.00
N PRO A 26 -31.72 45.95 -6.84
CA PRO A 26 -30.34 46.46 -6.88
C PRO A 26 -29.43 45.87 -5.79
N LYS A 27 -30.04 45.31 -4.73
CA LYS A 27 -29.27 44.65 -3.65
C LYS A 27 -28.65 43.29 -4.07
N SER A 28 -29.29 42.53 -4.95
CA SER A 28 -28.76 41.24 -5.44
C SER A 28 -27.58 41.43 -6.39
N SER A 29 -27.63 42.48 -7.21
CA SER A 29 -26.53 42.86 -8.12
C SER A 29 -25.28 43.30 -7.36
N LEU A 30 -25.44 44.05 -6.28
CA LEU A 30 -24.33 44.54 -5.46
C LEU A 30 -23.63 43.37 -4.72
N PHE A 31 -24.40 42.43 -4.15
CA PHE A 31 -23.85 41.24 -3.48
C PHE A 31 -23.05 40.35 -4.45
N THR A 32 -23.56 40.10 -5.65
CA THR A 32 -22.86 39.33 -6.68
C THR A 32 -21.58 40.02 -7.12
N THR A 33 -21.60 41.34 -7.27
CA THR A 33 -20.41 42.14 -7.63
C THR A 33 -19.37 42.08 -6.52
N ILE A 34 -19.76 42.27 -5.25
CA ILE A 34 -18.83 42.18 -4.10
C ILE A 34 -18.23 40.78 -4.01
N TYR A 35 -19.03 39.71 -4.14
CA TYR A 35 -18.53 38.34 -4.13
C TYR A 35 -17.49 38.08 -5.22
N ASN A 36 -17.74 38.50 -6.45
CA ASN A 36 -16.82 38.34 -7.56
C ASN A 36 -15.51 39.12 -7.35
N VAL A 37 -15.59 40.33 -6.79
CA VAL A 37 -14.39 41.14 -6.46
C VAL A 37 -13.57 40.49 -5.36
N VAL A 38 -14.21 40.00 -4.28
CA VAL A 38 -13.53 39.30 -3.20
C VAL A 38 -12.87 38.00 -3.71
N HIS A 39 -13.59 37.23 -4.53
CA HIS A 39 -13.05 36.02 -5.12
C HIS A 39 -11.82 36.29 -6.03
N ALA A 40 -11.90 37.32 -6.85
CA ALA A 40 -10.77 37.76 -7.68
C ALA A 40 -9.56 38.21 -6.84
N ILE A 41 -9.78 38.89 -5.72
CA ILE A 41 -8.71 39.30 -4.81
C ILE A 41 -8.07 38.06 -4.16
N VAL A 42 -8.85 37.09 -3.69
CA VAL A 42 -8.34 35.84 -3.11
C VAL A 42 -7.49 35.07 -4.12
N LEU A 43 -7.95 34.95 -5.37
CA LEU A 43 -7.17 34.31 -6.44
C LEU A 43 -5.85 35.05 -6.75
N LEU A 44 -5.87 36.39 -6.77
CA LEU A 44 -4.67 37.20 -6.95
C LEU A 44 -3.66 37.04 -5.82
N ILE A 45 -4.13 36.96 -4.57
CA ILE A 45 -3.27 36.71 -3.41
C ILE A 45 -2.67 35.31 -3.49
N ALA A 46 -3.47 34.28 -3.78
CA ALA A 46 -2.98 32.91 -3.94
C ALA A 46 -1.95 32.79 -5.06
N PHE A 47 -2.18 33.45 -6.20
CA PHE A 47 -1.24 33.49 -7.33
C PHE A 47 0.06 34.22 -6.96
N SER A 48 -0.03 35.34 -6.23
CA SER A 48 1.13 36.10 -5.77
C SER A 48 1.97 35.31 -4.75
N LEU A 49 1.33 34.56 -3.84
CA LEU A 49 1.99 33.67 -2.89
C LEU A 49 2.69 32.51 -3.61
N SER A 50 2.08 31.96 -4.63
CA SER A 50 2.68 30.92 -5.46
C SER A 50 3.92 31.40 -6.21
N ILE A 51 3.88 32.63 -6.77
CA ILE A 51 5.04 33.24 -7.43
C ILE A 51 6.16 33.53 -6.42
N TYR A 52 5.80 34.01 -5.22
CA TYR A 52 6.76 34.28 -4.16
C TYR A 52 7.45 33.00 -3.70
N ALA A 53 6.69 31.92 -3.47
CA ALA A 53 7.22 30.62 -3.11
C ALA A 53 8.16 30.07 -4.20
N ALA A 54 7.76 30.14 -5.47
CA ALA A 54 8.58 29.70 -6.61
C ALA A 54 9.87 30.54 -6.79
N LYS A 55 9.82 31.82 -6.40
CA LYS A 55 11.01 32.68 -6.41
C LYS A 55 11.95 32.31 -5.26
N THR A 56 11.42 32.10 -4.07
CA THR A 56 12.20 31.69 -2.88
C THR A 56 12.91 30.35 -3.11
N VAL A 57 12.24 29.38 -3.73
CA VAL A 57 12.85 28.09 -4.11
C VAL A 57 13.99 28.30 -5.09
N ARG A 58 13.81 29.11 -6.13
CA ARG A 58 14.88 29.42 -7.11
C ARG A 58 16.06 30.16 -6.52
N ASP A 59 15.84 31.05 -5.56
CA ASP A 59 16.91 31.77 -4.90
C ASP A 59 17.69 30.84 -3.95
N LEU A 60 17.00 29.92 -3.25
CA LEU A 60 17.62 28.82 -2.49
C LEU A 60 18.45 27.90 -3.38
N GLU A 61 17.95 27.52 -4.56
CA GLU A 61 18.70 26.71 -5.52
C GLU A 61 19.99 27.38 -5.99
N LYS A 62 19.97 28.70 -6.20
CA LYS A 62 21.17 29.48 -6.57
C LYS A 62 22.18 29.56 -5.43
N ASP A 63 21.72 29.76 -4.20
CA ASP A 63 22.59 29.81 -3.02
C ASP A 63 23.22 28.44 -2.75
N VAL A 64 22.46 27.35 -2.94
CA VAL A 64 22.94 25.96 -2.87
C VAL A 64 23.99 25.70 -3.96
N ALA A 65 23.74 26.13 -5.20
CA ALA A 65 24.70 25.97 -6.29
C ALA A 65 25.99 26.77 -6.05
N ALA A 66 25.88 28.01 -5.55
CA ALA A 66 27.04 28.87 -5.20
C ALA A 66 27.87 28.27 -4.07
N THR A 67 27.22 27.69 -3.05
CA THR A 67 27.90 27.01 -1.93
C THR A 67 28.59 25.73 -2.38
N ALA A 68 27.96 24.94 -3.29
CA ALA A 68 28.58 23.74 -3.88
C ALA A 68 29.84 24.07 -4.69
N VAL A 69 29.85 25.18 -5.41
CA VAL A 69 31.05 25.65 -6.15
C VAL A 69 32.14 26.09 -5.18
N SER A 70 31.82 26.76 -4.06
CA SER A 70 32.82 27.21 -3.08
C SER A 70 33.48 26.05 -2.32
N LEU A 71 32.72 24.96 -2.07
CA LEU A 71 33.24 23.75 -1.44
C LEU A 71 34.13 22.91 -2.38
N SER A 72 33.98 23.04 -3.69
CA SER A 72 34.82 22.33 -4.67
C SER A 72 36.19 22.96 -4.87
N LEU A 73 36.41 24.20 -4.44
CA LEU A 73 37.65 24.96 -4.61
C LEU A 73 38.57 24.92 -3.38
N GLY A 74 38.15 24.30 -2.26
CA GLY A 74 38.95 24.21 -1.03
C GLY A 74 39.35 22.79 -0.66
N ARG A 75 40.13 22.08 -1.48
CA ARG A 75 40.78 20.80 -1.07
C ARG A 75 42.13 21.09 -0.41
N PRO A 76 42.35 20.75 0.88
CA PRO A 76 43.68 20.54 1.42
C PRO A 76 44.21 19.17 0.93
N SER A 77 45.36 19.19 0.32
CA SER A 77 46.11 18.01 -0.06
C SER A 77 46.74 17.34 1.16
N SER A 78 46.04 16.50 1.89
CA SER A 78 46.60 15.43 2.74
C SER A 78 45.50 14.82 3.61
N LEU A 79 44.84 13.79 3.15
CA LEU A 79 44.25 12.75 3.97
C LEU A 79 44.28 11.45 3.21
N SER A 80 45.14 10.55 3.69
CA SER A 80 45.34 9.19 3.23
C SER A 80 44.15 8.30 3.66
N ASN A 81 43.71 7.45 2.74
CA ASN A 81 43.13 6.14 2.93
C ASN A 81 41.98 6.00 3.94
N ASN A 82 40.78 6.39 3.50
CA ASN A 82 39.52 5.81 3.98
C ASN A 82 38.47 5.85 2.86
N GLU A 83 38.85 5.49 1.64
CA GLU A 83 37.89 5.44 0.51
C GLU A 83 36.92 4.23 0.59
N GLU A 84 37.24 3.19 1.37
CA GLU A 84 36.37 2.02 1.49
C GLU A 84 35.06 2.27 2.30
N SER A 85 35.06 3.19 3.26
CA SER A 85 33.86 3.49 4.03
C SER A 85 32.87 4.41 3.30
N PHE A 86 33.34 5.23 2.36
CA PHE A 86 32.49 6.13 1.56
C PHE A 86 31.92 5.45 0.32
N SER A 87 32.50 4.39 -0.19
CA SER A 87 31.98 3.63 -1.33
C SER A 87 30.75 2.78 -0.97
N PHE A 88 30.60 2.41 0.31
CA PHE A 88 29.47 1.61 0.79
C PHE A 88 28.14 2.39 0.78
N PHE A 89 28.16 3.72 0.85
CA PHE A 89 26.97 4.56 0.83
C PHE A 89 26.60 5.11 -0.56
N ARG A 90 27.40 4.87 -1.58
CA ARG A 90 27.15 5.39 -2.95
C ARG A 90 26.10 4.62 -3.75
N GLY A 91 25.35 3.71 -3.15
CA GLY A 91 24.41 2.88 -3.88
C GLY A 91 23.09 2.54 -3.15
N SER A 92 22.86 3.07 -1.94
CA SER A 92 21.64 2.76 -1.18
C SER A 92 20.87 4.03 -0.84
N GLY A 93 19.53 3.96 -0.91
CA GLY A 93 18.67 5.02 -0.39
C GLY A 93 18.79 5.21 1.12
N VAL A 94 17.92 6.01 1.72
CA VAL A 94 18.01 6.41 3.13
C VAL A 94 16.70 6.10 3.86
N TRP A 95 16.80 5.54 5.08
CA TRP A 95 15.67 5.35 5.98
C TRP A 95 15.46 6.59 6.85
N HIS A 96 14.20 7.00 6.98
CA HIS A 96 13.75 8.03 7.91
C HIS A 96 12.66 7.48 8.83
N ARG A 97 12.75 7.83 10.12
CA ARG A 97 11.66 7.59 11.04
C ARG A 97 10.55 8.60 10.78
N LYS A 98 9.32 8.11 10.71
CA LYS A 98 8.09 8.88 10.52
C LYS A 98 7.29 8.91 11.82
N ARG A 99 6.16 9.61 11.80
CA ARG A 99 5.19 9.58 12.90
C ARG A 99 4.77 8.14 13.20
N GLU A 100 4.81 7.76 14.47
CA GLU A 100 4.34 6.43 14.90
C GLU A 100 2.86 6.24 14.63
N LEU A 101 2.44 4.98 14.46
CA LEU A 101 1.05 4.61 14.31
C LEU A 101 0.20 5.20 15.43
N ASP A 102 -0.89 5.86 15.07
CA ASP A 102 -1.88 6.30 16.05
C ASP A 102 -2.58 5.10 16.70
N GLY A 103 -2.99 5.26 17.97
CA GLY A 103 -3.65 4.23 18.74
C GLY A 103 -2.69 3.15 19.27
N VAL A 104 -2.92 1.88 18.90
CA VAL A 104 -2.16 0.73 19.42
C VAL A 104 -1.08 0.27 18.46
N ALA A 105 -0.01 -0.32 19.02
CA ALA A 105 0.95 -1.11 18.26
C ALA A 105 0.23 -2.28 17.58
N ARG A 106 0.66 -2.65 16.37
CA ARG A 106 -0.02 -3.72 15.60
C ARG A 106 0.93 -4.55 14.75
N SER A 107 0.51 -5.81 14.53
CA SER A 107 1.14 -6.77 13.65
C SER A 107 0.09 -7.56 12.87
N ASP A 108 0.51 -8.48 12.02
CA ASP A 108 -0.36 -9.40 11.27
C ASP A 108 -1.41 -8.67 10.41
N PHE A 109 -1.04 -7.54 9.81
CA PHE A 109 -1.90 -6.67 9.01
C PHE A 109 -1.28 -6.34 7.66
N GLN A 110 -2.08 -5.75 6.77
CA GLN A 110 -1.60 -5.20 5.50
C GLN A 110 -1.71 -3.68 5.48
N ALA A 111 -0.72 -3.04 4.86
CA ALA A 111 -0.79 -1.65 4.44
C ALA A 111 -0.97 -1.61 2.91
N VAL A 112 -1.88 -0.79 2.45
CA VAL A 112 -2.29 -0.75 1.04
C VAL A 112 -2.19 0.67 0.51
N SER A 113 -1.42 0.88 -0.53
CA SER A 113 -1.46 2.07 -1.37
C SER A 113 -2.29 1.81 -2.62
N ILE A 114 -2.93 2.85 -3.12
CA ILE A 114 -3.71 2.78 -4.35
C ILE A 114 -3.02 3.64 -5.40
N GLU A 115 -2.58 3.02 -6.47
CA GLU A 115 -1.92 3.72 -7.57
C GLU A 115 -2.96 4.42 -8.46
N GLY A 116 -2.68 5.69 -8.77
CA GLY A 116 -3.51 6.48 -9.70
C GLY A 116 -4.88 6.91 -9.16
N ASP A 117 -5.10 6.83 -7.83
CA ASP A 117 -6.31 7.33 -7.17
C ASP A 117 -6.29 8.86 -6.95
N GLY A 118 -5.15 9.51 -7.23
CA GLY A 118 -4.97 10.95 -7.04
C GLY A 118 -4.84 11.38 -5.58
N THR A 119 -4.67 10.43 -4.64
CA THR A 119 -4.45 10.70 -3.22
C THR A 119 -3.00 10.39 -2.82
N ASP A 120 -2.61 10.89 -1.65
CA ASP A 120 -1.29 10.65 -1.03
C ASP A 120 -1.38 9.63 0.12
N PHE A 121 -2.44 8.82 0.16
CA PHE A 121 -2.76 7.99 1.31
C PHE A 121 -2.23 6.56 1.20
N VAL A 122 -1.87 6.02 2.38
CA VAL A 122 -1.68 4.59 2.62
C VAL A 122 -2.72 4.16 3.67
N TYR A 123 -3.45 3.09 3.37
CA TYR A 123 -4.48 2.53 4.23
C TYR A 123 -3.93 1.36 5.04
N ILE A 124 -4.26 1.32 6.34
CA ILE A 124 -3.78 0.30 7.29
C ILE A 124 -4.99 -0.33 7.95
N PHE A 125 -5.17 -1.63 7.74
CA PHE A 125 -6.37 -2.34 8.15
C PHE A 125 -6.08 -3.33 9.28
N GLY A 126 -6.85 -3.30 10.38
CA GLY A 126 -6.90 -4.32 11.42
C GLY A 126 -5.55 -4.80 11.97
N GLY A 127 -5.37 -6.11 11.98
CA GLY A 127 -4.21 -6.79 12.56
C GLY A 127 -4.46 -7.27 13.99
N LYS A 128 -3.39 -7.42 14.76
CA LYS A 128 -3.40 -7.73 16.20
C LYS A 128 -2.65 -6.67 16.98
N ASP A 129 -3.11 -6.40 18.20
CA ASP A 129 -2.36 -5.59 19.17
C ASP A 129 -1.34 -6.44 19.96
N TYR A 130 -0.58 -5.77 20.82
CA TYR A 130 0.40 -6.42 21.71
C TYR A 130 -0.19 -7.47 22.68
N ALA A 131 -1.49 -7.40 22.98
CA ALA A 131 -2.18 -8.35 23.83
C ALA A 131 -2.78 -9.53 23.04
N GLY A 132 -2.59 -9.55 21.71
CA GLY A 132 -3.14 -10.56 20.81
C GLY A 132 -4.60 -10.32 20.40
N ASN A 133 -5.20 -9.18 20.78
CA ASN A 133 -6.56 -8.85 20.38
C ASN A 133 -6.63 -8.52 18.89
N TYR A 134 -7.63 -9.04 18.22
CA TYR A 134 -7.89 -8.74 16.82
C TYR A 134 -8.45 -7.31 16.68
N LEU A 135 -7.88 -6.54 15.78
CA LEU A 135 -8.26 -5.17 15.53
C LEU A 135 -9.22 -5.06 14.34
N LYS A 136 -10.14 -4.11 14.42
CA LYS A 136 -11.02 -3.70 13.31
C LYS A 136 -10.75 -2.27 12.86
N SER A 137 -9.93 -1.52 13.62
CA SER A 137 -9.62 -0.13 13.30
C SER A 137 -8.88 0.01 11.98
N VAL A 138 -9.24 1.04 11.24
CA VAL A 138 -8.62 1.41 9.97
C VAL A 138 -7.97 2.77 10.12
N LEU A 139 -6.73 2.89 9.67
CA LEU A 139 -6.00 4.15 9.62
C LEU A 139 -5.73 4.54 8.18
N GLU A 140 -5.91 5.80 7.87
CA GLU A 140 -5.45 6.46 6.66
C GLU A 140 -4.22 7.30 7.02
N TYR A 141 -3.10 7.05 6.40
CA TYR A 141 -1.85 7.79 6.58
C TYR A 141 -1.60 8.69 5.38
N ASP A 142 -1.54 9.99 5.63
CA ASP A 142 -1.14 11.00 4.66
C ASP A 142 0.40 11.06 4.59
N THR A 143 0.97 10.65 3.46
CA THR A 143 2.43 10.55 3.28
C THR A 143 3.11 11.91 3.16
N ILE A 144 2.37 12.97 2.77
CA ILE A 144 2.86 14.33 2.62
C ILE A 144 2.82 15.06 3.96
N MET A 145 1.69 14.97 4.67
CA MET A 145 1.49 15.68 5.93
C MET A 145 2.08 14.93 7.14
N ASP A 146 2.47 13.67 6.97
CA ASP A 146 2.96 12.77 8.05
C ASP A 146 1.97 12.68 9.22
N ILE A 147 0.68 12.45 8.91
CA ILE A 147 -0.40 12.34 9.89
C ILE A 147 -1.28 11.12 9.62
N TYR A 148 -1.91 10.62 10.69
CA TYR A 148 -2.91 9.55 10.63
C TYR A 148 -4.31 10.09 10.87
N SER A 149 -5.28 9.49 10.20
CA SER A 149 -6.71 9.70 10.44
C SER A 149 -7.40 8.34 10.61
N TYR A 150 -8.37 8.27 11.53
CA TYR A 150 -9.21 7.08 11.66
C TYR A 150 -10.33 7.11 10.64
N LEU A 151 -10.52 5.98 9.98
CA LEU A 151 -11.67 5.72 9.12
C LEU A 151 -12.68 4.82 9.84
N ASP A 152 -13.81 4.55 9.19
CA ASP A 152 -14.78 3.59 9.69
C ASP A 152 -14.16 2.22 9.87
N ASP A 153 -14.43 1.59 11.00
CA ASP A 153 -13.94 0.27 11.36
C ASP A 153 -14.35 -0.79 10.33
N MET A 154 -13.51 -1.81 10.14
CA MET A 154 -13.87 -3.02 9.41
C MET A 154 -15.11 -3.67 10.03
N PRO A 155 -16.00 -4.27 9.24
CA PRO A 155 -17.17 -5.00 9.74
C PRO A 155 -16.81 -6.10 10.75
N VAL A 156 -15.68 -6.78 10.56
CA VAL A 156 -15.14 -7.83 11.44
C VAL A 156 -13.65 -7.61 11.62
N ALA A 157 -13.17 -7.64 12.87
CA ALA A 157 -11.74 -7.62 13.18
C ALA A 157 -11.02 -8.75 12.44
N ARG A 158 -9.85 -8.48 11.87
CA ARG A 158 -9.15 -9.44 11.01
C ARG A 158 -7.64 -9.33 11.14
N ALA A 159 -6.95 -10.47 11.12
CA ALA A 159 -5.49 -10.57 11.05
C ALA A 159 -5.05 -11.70 10.11
N ARG A 160 -3.79 -11.72 9.70
CA ARG A 160 -3.17 -12.75 8.85
C ARG A 160 -3.93 -12.96 7.53
N TYR A 161 -4.45 -11.90 6.97
CA TYR A 161 -5.22 -11.85 5.73
C TYR A 161 -4.36 -11.30 4.59
N ALA A 162 -4.73 -11.61 3.36
CA ALA A 162 -4.19 -10.97 2.17
C ALA A 162 -5.06 -9.78 1.75
N ALA A 163 -4.45 -8.77 1.12
CA ALA A 163 -5.17 -7.62 0.59
C ALA A 163 -4.75 -7.30 -0.85
N ALA A 164 -5.72 -6.91 -1.67
CA ALA A 164 -5.49 -6.47 -3.04
C ALA A 164 -6.46 -5.36 -3.42
N VAL A 165 -6.09 -4.53 -4.40
CA VAL A 165 -6.94 -3.44 -4.90
C VAL A 165 -7.50 -3.82 -6.26
N MET A 166 -8.81 -3.71 -6.46
CA MET A 166 -9.46 -3.90 -7.76
C MET A 166 -10.34 -2.71 -8.08
N LYS A 167 -10.36 -2.27 -9.33
CA LYS A 167 -11.36 -1.31 -9.79
C LYS A 167 -12.67 -2.03 -10.06
N ASN A 168 -13.76 -1.48 -9.51
CA ASN A 168 -15.11 -1.97 -9.77
C ASN A 168 -15.64 -1.53 -11.15
N ASP A 169 -16.86 -1.89 -11.49
CA ASP A 169 -17.51 -1.55 -12.75
C ASP A 169 -17.82 -0.04 -12.92
N LEU A 170 -17.77 0.73 -11.83
CA LEU A 170 -17.83 2.19 -11.82
C LEU A 170 -16.45 2.86 -11.90
N ASN A 171 -15.38 2.07 -12.06
CA ASN A 171 -13.97 2.50 -12.03
C ASN A 171 -13.52 3.08 -10.68
N GLU A 172 -14.22 2.76 -9.58
CA GLU A 172 -13.85 3.09 -8.22
C GLU A 172 -12.89 2.04 -7.65
N HIS A 173 -12.01 2.44 -6.74
CA HIS A 173 -11.01 1.56 -6.16
C HIS A 173 -11.57 0.83 -4.94
N GLU A 174 -11.46 -0.47 -4.94
CA GLU A 174 -11.89 -1.36 -3.87
C GLU A 174 -10.72 -2.15 -3.30
N VAL A 175 -10.50 -2.04 -1.99
CA VAL A 175 -9.56 -2.87 -1.26
C VAL A 175 -10.28 -4.12 -0.77
N TRP A 176 -9.85 -5.27 -1.24
CA TRP A 176 -10.38 -6.58 -0.89
C TRP A 176 -9.55 -7.21 0.22
N ILE A 177 -10.18 -7.51 1.35
CA ILE A 177 -9.59 -8.19 2.49
C ILE A 177 -9.95 -9.67 2.40
N LEU A 178 -8.96 -10.52 2.12
CA LEU A 178 -9.13 -11.90 1.68
C LEU A 178 -8.61 -12.90 2.71
N GLY A 179 -9.43 -13.85 3.12
CA GLY A 179 -9.03 -14.89 4.07
C GLY A 179 -8.66 -14.33 5.46
N GLY A 180 -7.65 -14.92 6.08
CA GLY A 180 -7.20 -14.57 7.41
C GLY A 180 -8.05 -15.16 8.53
N ILE A 181 -7.80 -14.70 9.75
CA ILE A 181 -8.44 -15.20 10.97
C ILE A 181 -9.04 -14.05 11.79
N TYR A 182 -10.05 -14.38 12.60
CA TYR A 182 -10.70 -13.49 13.56
C TYR A 182 -11.13 -14.26 14.81
N ALA A 183 -11.33 -13.56 15.93
CA ALA A 183 -11.93 -14.17 17.11
C ALA A 183 -13.42 -13.87 17.17
N SER A 184 -14.22 -14.84 17.62
CA SER A 184 -15.61 -14.63 18.02
C SER A 184 -15.68 -13.98 19.40
N ALA A 185 -16.89 -13.59 19.84
CA ALA A 185 -17.13 -13.10 21.19
C ALA A 185 -16.78 -14.11 22.31
N GLU A 186 -16.59 -15.37 21.96
CA GLU A 186 -16.22 -16.47 22.84
C GLU A 186 -14.71 -16.81 22.77
N ASP A 187 -13.88 -15.90 22.24
CA ASP A 187 -12.43 -16.07 22.00
C ASP A 187 -12.05 -17.28 21.13
N THR A 188 -13.01 -17.81 20.38
CA THR A 188 -12.74 -18.88 19.42
C THR A 188 -12.22 -18.31 18.12
N VAL A 189 -11.07 -18.82 17.67
CA VAL A 189 -10.47 -18.40 16.38
C VAL A 189 -11.18 -19.04 15.22
N HIS A 190 -11.59 -18.24 14.28
CA HIS A 190 -12.26 -18.65 13.04
C HIS A 190 -11.46 -18.25 11.81
N HIS A 191 -11.57 -19.05 10.75
CA HIS A 191 -11.01 -18.75 9.44
C HIS A 191 -12.07 -18.07 8.56
N ALA A 192 -11.69 -16.99 7.91
CA ALA A 192 -12.59 -16.23 7.06
C ALA A 192 -12.62 -16.81 5.63
N LEU A 193 -13.83 -17.10 5.15
CA LEU A 193 -14.05 -17.51 3.76
C LEU A 193 -14.47 -16.35 2.87
N CYS A 194 -15.32 -15.47 3.38
CA CYS A 194 -15.88 -14.41 2.56
C CYS A 194 -15.13 -13.09 2.79
N PRO A 195 -14.80 -12.38 1.71
CA PRO A 195 -14.08 -11.12 1.77
C PRO A 195 -14.89 -10.00 2.44
N MET A 196 -14.18 -9.01 2.98
CA MET A 196 -14.70 -7.67 3.22
C MET A 196 -14.08 -6.75 2.17
N VAL A 197 -14.85 -5.78 1.71
CA VAL A 197 -14.42 -4.87 0.66
C VAL A 197 -14.62 -3.44 1.12
N TYR A 198 -13.55 -2.67 1.09
CA TYR A 198 -13.54 -1.24 1.34
C TYR A 198 -13.45 -0.47 0.02
N ASN A 199 -14.44 0.36 -0.24
CA ASN A 199 -14.39 1.29 -1.37
C ASN A 199 -13.73 2.59 -0.90
N SER A 200 -12.55 2.91 -1.43
CA SER A 200 -11.76 4.06 -1.00
C SER A 200 -12.31 5.38 -1.54
N ASP A 201 -13.02 5.37 -2.66
CA ASP A 201 -13.61 6.57 -3.27
C ASP A 201 -14.84 7.03 -2.48
N THR A 202 -15.67 6.08 -1.99
CA THR A 202 -16.86 6.36 -1.18
C THR A 202 -16.63 6.25 0.32
N LYS A 203 -15.48 5.72 0.75
CA LYS A 203 -15.10 5.44 2.15
C LYS A 203 -16.09 4.52 2.87
N THR A 204 -16.62 3.51 2.17
CA THR A 204 -17.65 2.59 2.70
C THR A 204 -17.20 1.13 2.68
N TRP A 205 -17.73 0.34 3.62
CA TRP A 205 -17.53 -1.09 3.72
C TRP A 205 -18.71 -1.89 3.19
N ARG A 206 -18.43 -3.06 2.59
CA ARG A 206 -19.41 -4.10 2.36
C ARG A 206 -18.83 -5.49 2.69
N ASN A 207 -19.69 -6.40 3.14
CA ASN A 207 -19.37 -7.81 3.21
C ASN A 207 -19.67 -8.46 1.84
N GLU A 208 -18.65 -9.09 1.26
CA GLU A 208 -18.83 -9.82 0.00
C GLU A 208 -19.22 -11.28 0.32
N THR A 209 -20.50 -11.62 0.10
CA THR A 209 -21.05 -12.92 0.47
C THR A 209 -21.28 -13.85 -0.72
N THR A 210 -21.13 -13.34 -1.94
CA THR A 210 -21.36 -14.09 -3.18
C THR A 210 -20.07 -14.65 -3.78
N ARG A 211 -18.94 -14.00 -3.53
CA ARG A 211 -17.62 -14.37 -4.04
C ARG A 211 -16.69 -14.80 -2.91
N CYS A 212 -17.18 -15.69 -2.05
CA CYS A 212 -16.36 -16.29 -1.00
C CYS A 212 -15.25 -17.15 -1.58
N LEU A 213 -14.13 -17.26 -0.85
CA LEU A 213 -12.99 -18.09 -1.25
C LEU A 213 -13.38 -19.56 -1.30
N PRO A 214 -12.78 -20.35 -2.19
CA PRO A 214 -13.04 -21.80 -2.29
C PRO A 214 -12.67 -22.59 -1.03
N SER A 215 -11.67 -22.10 -0.28
CA SER A 215 -11.22 -22.68 0.98
C SER A 215 -10.69 -21.60 1.92
N ALA A 216 -10.67 -21.91 3.21
CA ALA A 216 -10.06 -21.04 4.20
C ALA A 216 -8.54 -20.96 3.98
N VAL A 217 -8.02 -19.73 4.02
CA VAL A 217 -6.59 -19.47 3.86
C VAL A 217 -6.16 -18.33 4.78
N LYS A 218 -4.95 -18.42 5.32
CA LYS A 218 -4.27 -17.36 6.06
C LYS A 218 -2.82 -17.26 5.61
N ASP A 219 -2.20 -16.09 5.85
CA ASP A 219 -0.79 -15.82 5.49
C ASP A 219 -0.47 -16.14 4.03
N ALA A 220 -1.47 -15.98 3.19
CA ALA A 220 -1.35 -15.97 1.74
C ALA A 220 -1.01 -14.57 1.27
N CYS A 221 -0.52 -14.45 0.03
CA CYS A 221 -0.45 -13.16 -0.60
C CYS A 221 -1.60 -12.93 -1.59
N ALA A 222 -1.92 -11.66 -1.83
CA ALA A 222 -2.80 -11.27 -2.92
C ALA A 222 -2.22 -10.08 -3.66
N ALA A 223 -2.40 -10.06 -4.97
CA ALA A 223 -2.02 -8.95 -5.82
C ALA A 223 -3.01 -8.79 -6.97
N THR A 224 -3.12 -7.57 -7.49
CA THR A 224 -3.94 -7.29 -8.65
C THR A 224 -3.06 -7.21 -9.88
N GLY A 225 -3.35 -8.04 -10.86
CA GLY A 225 -2.65 -8.02 -12.14
C GLY A 225 -3.01 -6.81 -13.00
N SER A 226 -2.21 -6.57 -14.04
CA SER A 226 -2.47 -5.52 -15.04
C SER A 226 -3.82 -5.67 -15.76
N ASN A 227 -4.42 -6.86 -15.69
CA ASN A 227 -5.75 -7.19 -16.20
C ASN A 227 -6.90 -6.84 -15.23
N ASN A 228 -6.62 -6.15 -14.12
CA ASN A 228 -7.56 -5.84 -13.04
C ASN A 228 -8.20 -7.08 -12.39
N ALA A 229 -7.55 -8.24 -12.46
CA ALA A 229 -7.94 -9.44 -11.74
C ALA A 229 -7.16 -9.56 -10.43
N ILE A 230 -7.81 -10.03 -9.37
CA ILE A 230 -7.14 -10.35 -8.10
C ILE A 230 -6.66 -11.80 -8.15
N TYR A 231 -5.40 -12.00 -7.79
CA TYR A 231 -4.79 -13.31 -7.59
C TYR A 231 -4.52 -13.53 -6.10
N LEU A 232 -4.94 -14.69 -5.58
CA LEU A 232 -4.70 -15.13 -4.20
C LEU A 232 -3.83 -16.38 -4.27
N ILE A 233 -2.67 -16.37 -3.60
CA ILE A 233 -1.58 -17.31 -3.86
C ILE A 233 -1.02 -17.86 -2.55
N GLY A 234 -0.90 -19.18 -2.45
CA GLY A 234 -0.24 -19.90 -1.37
C GLY A 234 -0.88 -19.70 0.00
N GLY A 235 -0.07 -19.57 1.03
CA GLY A 235 -0.48 -19.45 2.44
C GLY A 235 -0.70 -20.80 3.13
N TYR A 236 -1.46 -20.79 4.23
CA TYR A 236 -1.81 -21.98 4.98
C TYR A 236 -3.31 -22.22 4.94
N GLY A 237 -3.68 -23.48 4.80
CA GLY A 237 -5.04 -23.95 5.07
C GLY A 237 -5.42 -23.83 6.55
N ALA A 238 -6.68 -24.16 6.88
CA ALA A 238 -7.16 -24.15 8.26
C ALA A 238 -6.39 -25.12 9.19
N ASP A 239 -5.85 -26.17 8.63
CA ASP A 239 -5.06 -27.22 9.28
C ASP A 239 -3.54 -26.95 9.27
N TYR A 240 -3.11 -25.74 8.90
CA TYR A 240 -1.71 -25.37 8.71
C TYR A 240 -0.98 -26.08 7.56
N THR A 241 -1.69 -26.79 6.69
CA THR A 241 -1.09 -27.30 5.44
C THR A 241 -0.63 -26.12 4.57
N ILE A 242 0.63 -26.13 4.13
CA ILE A 242 1.16 -25.14 3.19
C ILE A 242 0.54 -25.36 1.81
N LEU A 243 0.07 -24.29 1.20
CA LEU A 243 -0.66 -24.33 -0.06
C LEU A 243 0.24 -23.90 -1.23
N ASN A 244 0.00 -24.50 -2.39
CA ASN A 244 0.51 -24.04 -3.69
C ASN A 244 -0.59 -23.47 -4.59
N SER A 245 -1.83 -23.44 -4.12
CA SER A 245 -2.96 -23.02 -4.92
C SER A 245 -2.88 -21.56 -5.30
N THR A 246 -3.22 -21.26 -6.56
CA THR A 246 -3.45 -19.93 -7.08
C THR A 246 -4.89 -19.81 -7.52
N TYR A 247 -5.62 -18.85 -6.96
CA TYR A 247 -6.98 -18.52 -7.35
C TYR A 247 -7.03 -17.12 -7.94
N LYS A 248 -7.85 -16.94 -8.97
CA LYS A 248 -8.09 -15.68 -9.66
C LYS A 248 -9.55 -15.26 -9.55
N LEU A 249 -9.80 -14.01 -9.16
CA LEU A 249 -11.08 -13.34 -9.38
C LEU A 249 -10.91 -12.44 -10.60
N ASP A 250 -11.52 -12.84 -11.73
CA ASP A 250 -11.24 -12.30 -13.06
C ASP A 250 -11.99 -10.97 -13.32
N GLY A 251 -11.67 -9.96 -12.50
CA GLY A 251 -12.23 -8.61 -12.59
C GLY A 251 -13.56 -8.42 -11.85
N PRO A 252 -14.13 -7.19 -11.89
CA PRO A 252 -15.24 -6.79 -11.03
C PRO A 252 -16.56 -7.51 -11.33
N LEU A 253 -16.76 -7.98 -12.55
CA LEU A 253 -17.97 -8.68 -12.97
C LEU A 253 -17.89 -10.21 -12.78
N SER A 254 -16.75 -10.73 -12.32
CA SER A 254 -16.61 -12.16 -12.04
C SER A 254 -17.50 -12.57 -10.88
N THR A 255 -18.15 -13.71 -11.03
CA THR A 255 -19.09 -14.26 -10.01
C THR A 255 -18.46 -15.29 -9.10
N ALA A 256 -17.27 -15.79 -9.42
CA ALA A 256 -16.59 -16.83 -8.68
C ALA A 256 -15.07 -16.75 -8.82
N TRP A 257 -14.35 -17.32 -7.86
CA TRP A 257 -12.92 -17.56 -7.95
C TRP A 257 -12.64 -18.74 -8.87
N ILE A 258 -11.64 -18.59 -9.73
CA ILE A 258 -11.20 -19.61 -10.69
C ILE A 258 -9.82 -20.10 -10.24
N LYS A 259 -9.63 -21.41 -10.14
CA LYS A 259 -8.30 -21.97 -9.92
C LYS A 259 -7.48 -21.84 -11.21
N THR A 260 -6.28 -21.27 -11.10
CA THR A 260 -5.32 -21.15 -12.20
C THR A 260 -4.15 -22.13 -12.01
N SER A 261 -3.00 -21.89 -12.66
CA SER A 261 -1.78 -22.68 -12.49
C SER A 261 -1.29 -22.60 -11.04
N ASP A 262 -1.03 -23.75 -10.43
CA ASP A 262 -0.49 -23.81 -9.08
C ASP A 262 0.94 -23.20 -9.01
N LEU A 263 1.26 -22.58 -7.88
CA LEU A 263 2.61 -22.15 -7.55
C LEU A 263 3.56 -23.38 -7.66
N PRO A 264 4.72 -23.25 -8.31
CA PRO A 264 5.64 -24.37 -8.52
C PRO A 264 6.06 -25.11 -7.25
N ASP A 265 6.08 -24.40 -6.13
CA ASP A 265 6.48 -24.94 -4.84
C ASP A 265 5.61 -24.32 -3.72
N PRO A 266 4.97 -25.12 -2.83
CA PRO A 266 4.10 -24.62 -1.78
C PRO A 266 4.81 -23.59 -0.87
N ARG A 267 4.12 -22.52 -0.49
CA ARG A 267 4.67 -21.44 0.36
C ARG A 267 3.63 -20.93 1.36
N GLY A 268 4.05 -20.89 2.64
CA GLY A 268 3.37 -20.17 3.71
C GLY A 268 4.08 -18.86 4.06
N ASP A 269 3.40 -17.96 4.80
CA ASP A 269 3.90 -16.63 5.18
C ASP A 269 4.59 -15.92 4.01
N VAL A 270 3.89 -15.93 2.89
CA VAL A 270 4.39 -15.53 1.58
C VAL A 270 3.97 -14.10 1.26
N THR A 271 4.84 -13.40 0.55
CA THR A 271 4.57 -12.04 0.08
C THR A 271 4.71 -11.95 -1.42
N CYS A 272 3.89 -11.11 -2.04
CA CYS A 272 3.94 -10.87 -3.49
C CYS A 272 3.65 -9.41 -3.84
N ALA A 273 4.12 -9.02 -5.02
CA ALA A 273 3.86 -7.70 -5.58
C ALA A 273 3.64 -7.79 -7.09
N ALA A 274 2.67 -7.03 -7.59
CA ALA A 274 2.45 -6.90 -9.03
C ALA A 274 3.38 -5.82 -9.62
N LEU A 275 4.02 -6.15 -10.74
CA LEU A 275 4.86 -5.22 -11.48
C LEU A 275 4.80 -5.55 -12.98
N GLY A 276 4.34 -4.61 -13.79
CA GLY A 276 4.06 -4.85 -15.20
C GLY A 276 2.97 -5.92 -15.39
N ASN A 277 3.24 -6.92 -16.22
CA ASN A 277 2.33 -8.04 -16.46
C ASN A 277 2.61 -9.25 -15.55
N ASN A 278 3.46 -9.10 -14.54
CA ASN A 278 3.83 -10.18 -13.65
C ASN A 278 3.41 -9.90 -12.21
N ILE A 279 3.04 -10.96 -11.50
CA ILE A 279 2.99 -11.00 -10.05
C ILE A 279 4.20 -11.78 -9.57
N TYR A 280 5.08 -11.10 -8.85
CA TYR A 280 6.28 -11.68 -8.27
C TYR A 280 5.99 -12.13 -6.85
N LEU A 281 6.46 -13.33 -6.50
CA LEU A 281 6.31 -13.95 -5.18
C LEU A 281 7.70 -14.38 -4.72
N ALA A 282 8.10 -13.98 -3.53
CA ALA A 282 9.43 -14.25 -3.00
C ALA A 282 9.39 -14.88 -1.62
N GLY A 283 10.40 -15.72 -1.32
CA GLY A 283 10.66 -16.29 0.00
C GLY A 283 9.51 -17.13 0.55
N GLY A 284 9.17 -16.86 1.82
CA GLY A 284 8.16 -17.60 2.57
C GLY A 284 8.72 -18.86 3.23
N TRP A 285 7.83 -19.66 3.81
CA TRP A 285 8.17 -20.92 4.47
C TRP A 285 7.73 -22.11 3.63
N HIS A 286 8.56 -23.14 3.60
CA HIS A 286 8.30 -24.43 2.99
C HIS A 286 8.45 -25.53 4.03
N ASP A 287 7.65 -26.60 3.91
CA ASP A 287 7.74 -27.80 4.73
C ASP A 287 8.09 -29.00 3.84
N PRO A 288 9.39 -29.26 3.59
CA PRO A 288 9.81 -30.33 2.69
C PRO A 288 9.52 -31.73 3.25
N SER A 289 9.37 -31.84 4.57
CA SER A 289 9.14 -33.12 5.25
C SER A 289 7.66 -33.48 5.37
N GLY A 290 6.75 -32.48 5.31
CA GLY A 290 5.34 -32.64 5.65
C GLY A 290 5.10 -32.90 7.15
N LEU A 291 6.09 -32.61 7.99
CA LEU A 291 6.09 -32.85 9.44
C LEU A 291 6.12 -31.56 10.27
N TYR A 292 5.75 -30.45 9.65
CA TYR A 292 5.79 -29.09 10.25
C TYR A 292 7.24 -28.62 10.56
N GLU A 293 8.21 -29.07 9.76
CA GLU A 293 9.59 -28.62 9.81
C GLU A 293 9.80 -27.48 8.79
N PHE A 294 9.39 -26.30 9.16
CA PHE A 294 9.38 -25.12 8.28
C PHE A 294 10.80 -24.60 8.02
N VAL A 295 11.09 -24.33 6.74
CA VAL A 295 12.39 -23.80 6.28
C VAL A 295 12.13 -22.53 5.46
N SER A 296 12.77 -21.44 5.87
CA SER A 296 12.69 -20.16 5.13
C SER A 296 13.35 -20.28 3.76
N GLN A 297 12.76 -19.61 2.78
CA GLN A 297 13.15 -19.72 1.38
C GLN A 297 13.71 -18.40 0.83
N SER A 298 14.51 -18.49 -0.24
CA SER A 298 15.09 -17.36 -0.97
C SER A 298 14.57 -17.23 -2.41
N ALA A 299 13.86 -18.25 -2.90
CA ALA A 299 13.39 -18.32 -4.28
C ALA A 299 12.45 -17.16 -4.65
N LEU A 300 12.56 -16.71 -5.90
CA LEU A 300 11.65 -15.76 -6.54
C LEU A 300 10.90 -16.46 -7.67
N PHE A 301 9.60 -16.35 -7.67
CA PHE A 301 8.72 -16.82 -8.74
C PHE A 301 8.02 -15.63 -9.39
N SER A 302 7.62 -15.75 -10.66
CA SER A 302 6.72 -14.80 -11.28
C SER A 302 5.59 -15.50 -12.03
N LEU A 303 4.37 -14.95 -11.89
CA LEU A 303 3.19 -15.34 -12.64
C LEU A 303 2.92 -14.31 -13.72
N ASP A 304 2.98 -14.69 -14.98
CA ASP A 304 2.48 -13.85 -16.08
C ASP A 304 0.94 -13.87 -16.07
N VAL A 305 0.33 -12.71 -15.82
CA VAL A 305 -1.13 -12.58 -15.66
C VAL A 305 -1.90 -12.66 -16.98
N LEU A 306 -1.22 -12.61 -18.12
CA LEU A 306 -1.83 -12.72 -19.44
C LEU A 306 -1.91 -14.16 -19.91
N THR A 307 -0.98 -15.02 -19.45
CA THR A 307 -0.88 -16.43 -19.86
C THR A 307 -1.18 -17.41 -18.74
N ASP A 308 -1.29 -16.93 -17.48
CA ASP A 308 -1.43 -17.73 -16.27
C ASP A 308 -0.29 -18.77 -16.10
N VAL A 309 0.95 -18.42 -16.50
CA VAL A 309 2.13 -19.28 -16.46
C VAL A 309 3.12 -18.79 -15.42
N TRP A 310 3.56 -19.72 -14.55
CA TRP A 310 4.61 -19.47 -13.56
C TRP A 310 6.01 -19.65 -14.15
N THR A 311 6.92 -18.77 -13.76
CA THR A 311 8.37 -18.86 -14.01
C THR A 311 9.10 -18.96 -12.67
N SER A 312 10.02 -19.93 -12.54
CA SER A 312 10.84 -20.16 -11.35
C SER A 312 12.34 -19.93 -11.56
N ALA A 313 12.73 -19.50 -12.76
CA ALA A 313 14.14 -19.34 -13.14
C ALA A 313 14.63 -17.90 -12.92
N HIS A 314 14.36 -17.34 -11.74
CA HIS A 314 14.87 -16.03 -11.34
C HIS A 314 15.99 -16.15 -10.33
N ALA A 315 16.84 -15.09 -10.25
CA ALA A 315 17.84 -14.97 -9.20
C ALA A 315 17.17 -14.99 -7.82
N GLU A 316 17.78 -15.73 -6.89
CA GLU A 316 17.28 -15.83 -5.51
C GLU A 316 17.75 -14.68 -4.64
N MET A 317 16.97 -14.33 -3.59
CA MET A 317 17.42 -13.43 -2.53
C MET A 317 18.71 -13.95 -1.88
N LYS A 318 19.53 -13.05 -1.38
CA LYS A 318 20.77 -13.42 -0.65
C LYS A 318 20.47 -14.00 0.73
N ASN A 319 19.33 -13.65 1.31
CA ASN A 319 18.89 -14.09 2.62
C ASN A 319 17.50 -14.72 2.52
N SER A 320 17.41 -16.02 2.86
CA SER A 320 16.11 -16.71 2.97
C SER A 320 15.30 -16.17 4.12
N ARG A 321 13.99 -15.95 3.95
CA ARG A 321 13.11 -15.39 5.00
C ARG A 321 11.63 -15.56 4.68
N GLY A 322 10.82 -15.58 5.74
CA GLY A 322 9.37 -15.49 5.71
C GLY A 322 8.88 -14.22 6.41
N ASP A 323 7.59 -13.98 6.41
CA ASP A 323 6.91 -12.87 7.10
C ASP A 323 7.48 -11.46 6.82
N PHE A 324 8.16 -11.30 5.69
CA PHE A 324 8.67 -10.01 5.20
C PHE A 324 7.67 -9.35 4.26
N GLN A 325 7.97 -8.15 3.79
CA GLN A 325 7.18 -7.50 2.75
C GLN A 325 7.96 -7.35 1.45
N LEU A 326 7.31 -7.74 0.34
CA LEU A 326 7.77 -7.47 -1.02
C LEU A 326 6.93 -6.34 -1.59
N VAL A 327 7.58 -5.23 -1.96
CA VAL A 327 6.88 -4.03 -2.43
C VAL A 327 7.44 -3.61 -3.78
N ALA A 328 6.56 -3.41 -4.76
CA ALA A 328 6.96 -2.98 -6.11
C ALA A 328 7.28 -1.49 -6.15
N ASN A 329 8.33 -1.14 -6.90
CA ASN A 329 8.64 0.21 -7.33
C ASN A 329 8.46 0.30 -8.85
N PRO A 330 7.31 0.80 -9.33
CA PRO A 330 7.08 0.92 -10.77
C PRO A 330 7.99 1.95 -11.44
N ASN A 331 8.54 2.93 -10.69
CA ASN A 331 9.40 3.97 -11.24
C ASN A 331 10.78 3.41 -11.69
N SER A 332 11.33 2.47 -10.92
CA SER A 332 12.62 1.82 -11.23
C SER A 332 12.46 0.41 -11.82
N ASN A 333 11.23 -0.07 -12.00
CA ASN A 333 10.92 -1.45 -12.40
C ASN A 333 11.65 -2.47 -11.51
N SER A 334 11.51 -2.31 -10.19
CA SER A 334 12.16 -3.12 -9.17
C SER A 334 11.20 -3.55 -8.07
N LEU A 335 11.65 -4.51 -7.24
CA LEU A 335 10.93 -5.01 -6.07
C LEU A 335 11.83 -4.86 -4.84
N LEU A 336 11.31 -4.28 -3.76
CA LEU A 336 12.03 -4.16 -2.50
C LEU A 336 11.51 -5.18 -1.50
N ALA A 337 12.39 -6.10 -1.05
CA ALA A 337 12.13 -7.05 0.03
C ALA A 337 12.64 -6.46 1.35
N ILE A 338 11.76 -6.27 2.33
CA ILE A 338 12.03 -5.54 3.57
C ILE A 338 11.78 -6.45 4.77
N GLY A 339 12.75 -6.52 5.71
CA GLY A 339 12.58 -7.20 7.00
C GLY A 339 12.32 -8.70 6.87
N GLY A 340 11.45 -9.20 7.73
CA GLY A 340 11.09 -10.62 7.83
C GLY A 340 11.76 -11.34 8.98
N GLU A 341 11.61 -12.65 9.01
CA GLU A 341 12.28 -13.56 9.93
C GLU A 341 12.98 -14.69 9.18
N THR A 342 13.97 -15.30 9.83
CA THR A 342 14.75 -16.40 9.27
C THR A 342 14.69 -17.60 10.21
N ASN A 343 15.27 -18.74 9.84
CA ASN A 343 15.42 -19.89 10.74
C ASN A 343 16.38 -19.61 11.93
N THR A 344 16.86 -18.39 12.07
CA THR A 344 17.70 -18.02 13.20
C THR A 344 16.81 -17.73 14.41
N THR A 345 17.12 -18.39 15.52
CA THR A 345 16.46 -18.17 16.81
C THR A 345 17.44 -17.55 17.80
N ASP A 346 16.93 -16.89 18.83
CA ASP A 346 17.72 -16.44 19.95
C ASP A 346 18.10 -17.62 20.89
N ASN A 347 18.78 -17.33 21.99
CA ASN A 347 19.18 -18.35 22.98
C ASN A 347 17.99 -19.06 23.67
N SER A 348 16.76 -18.54 23.55
CA SER A 348 15.53 -19.14 24.07
C SER A 348 14.79 -19.98 23.02
N GLY A 349 15.26 -20.00 21.76
CA GLY A 349 14.58 -20.62 20.64
C GLY A 349 13.48 -19.76 20.00
N THR A 350 13.45 -18.46 20.33
CA THR A 350 12.47 -17.52 19.78
C THR A 350 12.94 -16.97 18.43
N GLU A 351 12.06 -16.93 17.44
CA GLU A 351 12.30 -16.35 16.13
C GLU A 351 12.67 -14.87 16.23
N ILE A 352 13.63 -14.43 15.43
CA ILE A 352 14.16 -13.07 15.45
C ILE A 352 13.91 -12.39 14.13
N ALA A 353 13.38 -11.17 14.20
CA ALA A 353 13.25 -10.29 13.05
C ALA A 353 14.61 -9.92 12.45
N THR A 354 14.65 -9.73 11.15
CA THR A 354 15.85 -9.28 10.45
C THR A 354 15.75 -7.82 10.01
N HIS A 355 16.93 -7.17 9.92
CA HIS A 355 17.10 -5.84 9.35
C HIS A 355 17.30 -5.84 7.82
N HIS A 356 17.36 -7.01 7.18
CA HIS A 356 17.75 -7.11 5.79
C HIS A 356 16.78 -6.41 4.85
N VAL A 357 17.35 -5.70 3.89
CA VAL A 357 16.63 -5.07 2.77
C VAL A 357 17.38 -5.41 1.50
N GLU A 358 16.67 -5.97 0.54
CA GLU A 358 17.21 -6.35 -0.76
C GLU A 358 16.28 -5.86 -1.86
N GLU A 359 16.85 -5.36 -2.95
CA GLU A 359 16.10 -4.89 -4.11
C GLU A 359 16.41 -5.76 -5.33
N TYR A 360 15.36 -6.27 -5.95
CA TYR A 360 15.43 -7.05 -7.19
C TYR A 360 15.16 -6.15 -8.39
N PHE A 361 16.10 -6.14 -9.33
CA PHE A 361 15.96 -5.42 -10.59
C PHE A 361 15.55 -6.38 -11.70
N VAL A 362 14.32 -6.21 -12.18
CA VAL A 362 13.74 -7.08 -13.21
C VAL A 362 14.58 -7.10 -14.49
N ALA A 363 15.13 -5.95 -14.89
CA ALA A 363 15.92 -5.82 -16.12
C ALA A 363 17.23 -6.61 -16.09
N HIS A 364 17.76 -6.92 -14.91
CA HIS A 364 19.07 -7.56 -14.72
C HIS A 364 18.97 -8.94 -14.11
N ASP A 365 17.78 -9.37 -13.70
CA ASP A 365 17.54 -10.60 -12.92
C ASP A 365 18.54 -10.71 -11.76
N ALA A 366 18.59 -9.68 -10.91
CA ALA A 366 19.59 -9.59 -9.85
C ALA A 366 19.07 -8.90 -8.60
N TRP A 367 19.49 -9.40 -7.44
CA TRP A 367 19.26 -8.81 -6.13
C TRP A 367 20.46 -8.01 -5.66
N GLU A 368 20.21 -6.81 -5.17
CA GLU A 368 21.20 -5.94 -4.53
C GLU A 368 20.80 -5.66 -3.07
N VAL A 369 21.80 -5.70 -2.17
CA VAL A 369 21.60 -5.32 -0.76
C VAL A 369 21.42 -3.82 -0.69
N ARG A 370 20.42 -3.38 0.10
CA ARG A 370 20.14 -1.98 0.40
C ARG A 370 20.47 -1.66 1.85
N GLN A 371 20.34 -0.39 2.23
CA GLN A 371 20.51 0.03 3.61
C GLN A 371 19.54 -0.75 4.51
N LEU A 372 20.06 -1.33 5.57
CA LEU A 372 19.29 -2.08 6.56
C LEU A 372 18.18 -1.22 7.16
N ILE A 373 16.98 -1.79 7.36
CA ILE A 373 15.92 -1.09 8.06
C ILE A 373 16.34 -0.84 9.53
N PRO A 374 16.15 0.38 10.06
CA PRO A 374 16.63 0.73 11.42
C PRO A 374 16.06 -0.17 12.52
N THR A 375 14.77 -0.53 12.44
CA THR A 375 14.12 -1.45 13.37
C THR A 375 13.80 -2.76 12.65
N ALA A 376 14.46 -3.86 13.07
CA ALA A 376 14.12 -5.20 12.58
C ALA A 376 12.64 -5.49 12.81
N ARG A 377 11.99 -6.10 11.83
CA ARG A 377 10.54 -6.38 11.92
C ARG A 377 10.10 -7.50 11.00
N PHE A 378 9.05 -8.21 11.44
CA PHE A 378 8.30 -9.18 10.64
C PHE A 378 6.79 -9.03 10.91
N ARG A 379 5.92 -9.60 10.09
CA ARG A 379 4.44 -9.48 10.17
C ARG A 379 3.96 -8.03 10.25
N PHE A 380 4.59 -7.17 9.50
CA PHE A 380 4.30 -5.73 9.42
C PHE A 380 3.59 -5.39 8.12
N GLY A 381 3.02 -4.18 8.02
CA GLY A 381 2.48 -3.67 6.77
C GLY A 381 3.50 -2.83 6.02
N ALA A 382 3.56 -2.96 4.68
CA ALA A 382 4.37 -2.06 3.87
C ALA A 382 3.65 -1.66 2.58
N ALA A 383 4.00 -0.46 2.07
CA ALA A 383 3.45 0.08 0.84
C ALA A 383 4.46 1.02 0.18
N PHE A 384 4.33 1.18 -1.14
CA PHE A 384 5.04 2.20 -1.91
C PHE A 384 4.06 3.31 -2.28
N LYS A 385 4.38 4.56 -1.94
CA LYS A 385 3.56 5.73 -2.30
C LYS A 385 4.46 6.94 -2.49
N ASN A 386 4.20 7.74 -3.53
CA ASN A 386 4.93 8.96 -3.83
C ASN A 386 6.46 8.77 -3.93
N GLY A 387 6.92 7.64 -4.49
CA GLY A 387 8.34 7.34 -4.65
C GLY A 387 9.03 6.83 -3.38
N VAL A 388 8.29 6.58 -2.29
CA VAL A 388 8.81 6.20 -0.98
C VAL A 388 8.22 4.86 -0.55
N PHE A 389 9.05 3.97 0.02
CA PHE A 389 8.60 2.76 0.66
C PHE A 389 8.36 3.01 2.15
N HIS A 390 7.20 2.60 2.63
CA HIS A 390 6.79 2.75 4.01
C HIS A 390 6.68 1.39 4.69
N ALA A 391 7.18 1.27 5.93
CA ALA A 391 7.09 0.07 6.78
C ALA A 391 6.46 0.43 8.12
N PHE A 392 5.33 -0.18 8.46
CA PHE A 392 4.49 0.15 9.60
C PHE A 392 4.40 -1.02 10.58
N GLY A 393 4.61 -0.79 11.86
CA GLY A 393 4.38 -1.78 12.93
C GLY A 393 5.17 -3.08 12.78
N GLY A 394 4.53 -4.20 13.10
CA GLY A 394 5.12 -5.54 13.10
C GLY A 394 5.62 -6.00 14.46
N HIS A 395 6.39 -7.10 14.47
CA HIS A 395 7.07 -7.65 15.65
C HIS A 395 8.58 -7.55 15.51
N VAL A 396 9.29 -7.54 16.66
CA VAL A 396 10.77 -7.66 16.72
C VAL A 396 11.20 -9.09 17.06
N HIS A 397 10.45 -9.77 17.92
CA HIS A 397 10.67 -11.18 18.31
C HIS A 397 9.36 -11.96 18.27
N GLY A 398 9.42 -13.26 18.08
CA GLY A 398 8.26 -14.14 18.15
C GLY A 398 7.89 -14.44 19.61
N GLY A 399 6.66 -14.12 20.02
CA GLY A 399 6.06 -14.63 21.26
C GLY A 399 6.04 -13.75 22.50
N GLU A 400 6.63 -12.54 22.47
CA GLU A 400 6.60 -11.64 23.65
C GLU A 400 5.57 -10.52 23.48
N VAL A 401 4.78 -10.30 24.54
CA VAL A 401 3.65 -9.35 24.58
C VAL A 401 4.07 -7.88 24.34
N ASN A 402 5.34 -7.52 24.51
CA ASN A 402 5.84 -6.15 24.40
C ASN A 402 6.58 -5.86 23.07
N ASP A 403 6.63 -6.83 22.15
CA ASP A 403 7.47 -6.74 20.96
C ASP A 403 6.74 -6.23 19.72
N THR A 404 5.46 -5.92 19.84
CA THR A 404 4.66 -5.31 18.77
C THR A 404 4.98 -3.83 18.63
N LEU A 405 5.24 -3.39 17.43
CA LEU A 405 5.75 -2.07 17.10
C LEU A 405 4.63 -1.07 16.79
N LYS A 406 4.87 0.18 17.19
CA LYS A 406 4.18 1.38 16.66
C LYS A 406 5.01 2.11 15.62
N SER A 407 6.29 1.77 15.50
CA SER A 407 7.21 2.52 14.65
C SER A 407 6.82 2.46 13.18
N HIS A 408 6.98 3.60 12.52
CA HIS A 408 6.85 3.76 11.09
C HIS A 408 8.18 4.29 10.54
N GLU A 409 8.71 3.60 9.57
CA GLU A 409 9.96 3.94 8.91
C GLU A 409 9.74 3.99 7.39
N ALA A 410 10.36 4.99 6.75
CA ALA A 410 10.21 5.22 5.32
C ALA A 410 11.59 5.20 4.63
N TYR A 411 11.68 4.43 3.55
CA TYR A 411 12.88 4.32 2.72
C TYR A 411 12.74 5.16 1.46
N TYR A 412 13.65 6.08 1.29
CA TYR A 412 13.77 6.97 0.14
C TYR A 412 14.82 6.39 -0.80
N PRO A 413 14.45 5.87 -1.98
CA PRO A 413 15.42 5.41 -2.99
C PRO A 413 16.35 6.55 -3.44
N LEU A 414 17.51 6.22 -3.98
CA LEU A 414 18.51 7.22 -4.41
C LEU A 414 18.03 8.22 -5.46
N ASP A 415 17.11 7.82 -6.29
CA ASP A 415 16.48 8.64 -7.31
C ASP A 415 15.40 9.58 -6.75
N HIS A 416 15.04 9.43 -5.46
CA HIS A 416 14.08 10.31 -4.82
C HIS A 416 14.69 11.70 -4.54
N PRO A 417 13.98 12.80 -4.87
CA PRO A 417 14.54 14.16 -4.73
C PRO A 417 15.02 14.50 -3.32
N ASP A 418 14.34 14.00 -2.28
CA ASP A 418 14.64 14.32 -0.88
C ASP A 418 15.90 13.63 -0.34
N VAL A 419 16.42 12.59 -1.01
CA VAL A 419 17.69 11.94 -0.62
C VAL A 419 18.85 12.91 -0.69
N TRP A 420 18.86 13.82 -1.68
CA TRP A 420 19.90 14.81 -1.86
C TRP A 420 19.94 15.87 -0.76
N LEU A 421 18.80 16.13 -0.10
CA LEU A 421 18.72 17.08 1.01
C LEU A 421 19.32 16.52 2.31
N THR A 422 19.25 15.21 2.52
CA THR A 422 19.73 14.55 3.74
C THR A 422 21.23 14.33 3.74
N VAL A 423 21.83 14.01 2.58
CA VAL A 423 23.28 13.79 2.42
C VAL A 423 24.07 15.10 2.65
N LYS A 424 23.46 16.28 2.53
CA LYS A 424 24.09 17.59 2.76
C LYS A 424 24.12 18.02 4.22
N ASN A 425 23.31 17.40 5.10
CA ASN A 425 23.16 17.80 6.50
C ASN A 425 23.78 16.77 7.49
N SER A 426 24.38 15.69 6.99
CA SER A 426 25.13 14.70 7.75
C SER A 426 26.64 14.84 7.50
#